data_8efef8ccc32279ad4b5f0754cd6df097
#
_entry.id   8efef8ccc32279ad4b5f0754cd6df097
#
_cell.length_a   1.000
_cell.length_b   1.000
_cell.length_c   1.000
_cell.angle_alpha   90.00
_cell.angle_beta   90.00
_cell.angle_gamma   90.00
#
_symmetry.space_group_name_H-M   'P 1'
#
loop_
_entity.id
_entity.type
_entity.pdbx_description
1 polymer ?
#
loop_
_entity_poly.entity_id
_entity_poly.type
_entity_poly.pdbx_seq_one_letter_code
_entity_poly.pdbx_strand_id
1 'polypeptide(L)'
;MYKRQGLIAPEDWRHFCSEVVPLFCTEKFCWTNDEALTGEVEIANYSESDLNSKQLSWTLTDSKQQVLDKGVLPLQVKQGELAKVGTLKPAIASVRKAEKVTLALSIDGTPYRNDYSLWIYPAADKEVAPSEDICVTDDLDAHLKYLTEGGQSPLVPFERQT
;
A
#
# COMPACT_ATOMS: atom_id res chain seq x y z
N MET A 1 17.40 14.29 -31.15
CA MET A 1 16.03 14.81 -30.94
C MET A 1 15.57 14.36 -29.55
N TYR A 2 15.57 15.27 -28.56
CA TYR A 2 15.18 14.94 -27.20
C TYR A 2 13.67 15.00 -27.10
N LYS A 3 13.04 13.85 -26.91
CA LYS A 3 11.61 13.79 -26.60
C LYS A 3 11.44 14.26 -25.13
N ARG A 4 11.01 15.48 -24.93
CA ARG A 4 10.51 15.95 -23.63
C ARG A 4 9.18 15.24 -23.39
N GLN A 5 9.24 14.16 -22.70
CA GLN A 5 8.05 13.46 -22.26
C GLN A 5 7.63 14.15 -20.96
N GLY A 6 6.54 14.89 -20.98
CA GLY A 6 5.93 15.49 -19.78
C GLY A 6 5.23 14.42 -18.93
N LEU A 7 5.98 13.39 -18.52
CA LEU A 7 5.45 12.27 -17.73
C LEU A 7 5.27 12.63 -16.26
N ILE A 8 6.03 13.60 -15.77
CA ILE A 8 6.00 14.03 -14.36
C ILE A 8 6.28 15.53 -14.30
N ALA A 9 5.54 16.25 -13.47
CA ALA A 9 5.79 17.65 -13.21
C ALA A 9 7.01 17.84 -12.29
N PRO A 10 7.76 18.96 -12.39
CA PRO A 10 8.89 19.22 -11.50
C PRO A 10 8.52 19.21 -10.02
N GLU A 11 7.31 19.62 -9.68
CA GLU A 11 6.76 19.64 -8.34
C GLU A 11 6.59 18.22 -7.79
N ASP A 12 6.05 17.30 -8.60
CA ASP A 12 5.86 15.92 -8.24
C ASP A 12 7.21 15.19 -8.11
N TRP A 13 8.18 15.53 -8.97
CA TRP A 13 9.52 14.99 -8.88
C TRP A 13 10.18 15.30 -7.54
N ARG A 14 9.94 16.48 -6.98
CA ARG A 14 10.52 16.91 -5.71
C ARG A 14 9.98 16.16 -4.50
N HIS A 15 8.87 15.45 -4.60
CA HIS A 15 8.36 14.64 -3.50
C HIS A 15 9.31 13.50 -3.12
N PHE A 16 10.02 12.93 -4.09
CA PHE A 16 10.95 11.82 -3.88
C PHE A 16 12.40 12.14 -4.27
N CYS A 17 12.66 13.32 -4.80
CA CYS A 17 14.00 13.80 -5.21
C CYS A 17 14.23 15.22 -4.69
N SER A 18 14.46 15.33 -3.38
CA SER A 18 14.77 16.57 -2.66
C SER A 18 15.82 16.33 -1.58
N GLU A 19 16.28 17.40 -0.92
CA GLU A 19 17.24 17.31 0.16
C GLU A 19 16.72 16.51 1.38
N VAL A 20 15.41 16.58 1.62
CA VAL A 20 14.75 15.80 2.65
C VAL A 20 13.58 15.06 2.03
N VAL A 21 13.56 13.74 2.24
CA VAL A 21 12.49 12.88 1.70
C VAL A 21 11.90 12.02 2.82
N PRO A 22 10.62 12.22 3.15
CA PRO A 22 9.87 11.27 3.98
C PRO A 22 9.59 9.98 3.21
N LEU A 23 9.93 8.84 3.79
CA LEU A 23 9.76 7.52 3.19
C LEU A 23 8.77 6.70 3.99
N PHE A 24 7.92 5.95 3.29
CA PHE A 24 7.03 4.94 3.87
C PHE A 24 7.41 3.57 3.33
N CYS A 25 8.01 2.75 4.18
CA CYS A 25 8.50 1.42 3.87
C CYS A 25 7.46 0.39 4.34
N THR A 26 6.83 -0.29 3.41
CA THR A 26 5.81 -1.31 3.69
C THR A 26 6.06 -2.56 2.85
N GLU A 27 5.61 -3.71 3.33
CA GLU A 27 5.79 -4.99 2.63
C GLU A 27 4.97 -5.07 1.34
N LYS A 28 3.82 -4.41 1.30
CA LYS A 28 2.90 -4.45 0.15
C LYS A 28 2.10 -3.15 0.03
N PHE A 29 1.56 -2.90 -1.15
CA PHE A 29 0.72 -1.73 -1.44
C PHE A 29 -0.77 -2.08 -1.57
N CYS A 30 -1.11 -3.37 -1.56
CA CYS A 30 -2.48 -3.87 -1.60
C CYS A 30 -2.79 -4.59 -0.28
N TRP A 31 -3.88 -4.18 0.36
CA TRP A 31 -4.30 -4.66 1.67
C TRP A 31 -5.77 -5.03 1.66
N THR A 32 -6.19 -5.91 2.55
CA THR A 32 -7.61 -6.11 2.83
C THR A 32 -8.01 -5.35 4.10
N ASN A 33 -9.26 -4.96 4.22
CA ASN A 33 -9.73 -4.11 5.31
C ASN A 33 -9.77 -4.79 6.69
N ASP A 34 -9.55 -6.09 6.74
CA ASP A 34 -9.37 -6.89 7.96
C ASP A 34 -7.90 -7.08 8.36
N GLU A 35 -6.98 -6.71 7.48
CA GLU A 35 -5.54 -6.71 7.78
C GLU A 35 -5.12 -5.46 8.56
N ALA A 36 -4.03 -5.58 9.30
CA ALA A 36 -3.38 -4.45 9.93
C ALA A 36 -2.37 -3.82 8.95
N LEU A 37 -2.79 -2.77 8.24
CA LEU A 37 -1.87 -1.98 7.43
C LEU A 37 -0.76 -1.44 8.32
N THR A 38 0.48 -1.78 8.00
CA THR A 38 1.65 -1.34 8.78
C THR A 38 2.80 -0.96 7.85
N GLY A 39 3.56 0.03 8.26
CA GLY A 39 4.77 0.45 7.54
C GLY A 39 5.66 1.32 8.41
N GLU A 40 6.92 1.27 8.12
CA GLU A 40 7.93 2.08 8.80
C GLU A 40 8.07 3.43 8.11
N VAL A 41 8.24 4.48 8.90
CA VAL A 41 8.56 5.81 8.39
C VAL A 41 10.03 6.08 8.62
N GLU A 42 10.71 6.41 7.53
CA GLU A 42 12.08 6.85 7.54
C GLU A 42 12.18 8.26 6.96
N ILE A 43 13.19 9.00 7.39
CA ILE A 43 13.51 10.31 6.83
C ILE A 43 14.94 10.28 6.32
N ALA A 44 15.11 10.53 5.02
CA ALA A 44 16.41 10.82 4.44
C ALA A 44 16.65 12.35 4.56
N ASN A 45 17.60 12.76 5.38
CA ASN A 45 17.92 14.18 5.59
C ASN A 45 19.32 14.50 5.06
N TYR A 46 19.38 15.01 3.85
CA TYR A 46 20.61 15.51 3.22
C TYR A 46 20.63 17.06 3.10
N SER A 47 19.76 17.72 3.86
CA SER A 47 19.76 19.18 3.97
C SER A 47 20.94 19.69 4.82
N GLU A 48 21.10 21.00 4.91
CA GLU A 48 22.19 21.66 5.65
C GLU A 48 21.98 21.66 7.19
N SER A 49 20.87 21.11 7.69
CA SER A 49 20.52 21.20 9.12
C SER A 49 19.83 19.94 9.66
N ASP A 50 19.91 19.79 10.98
CA ASP A 50 19.15 18.77 11.71
C ASP A 50 17.65 19.08 11.70
N LEU A 51 16.81 18.02 11.68
CA LEU A 51 15.37 18.14 11.78
C LEU A 51 14.84 17.96 13.23
N ASN A 52 15.69 18.29 14.21
CA ASN A 52 15.31 18.21 15.61
C ASN A 52 14.20 19.22 15.92
N SER A 53 13.26 18.84 16.79
CA SER A 53 12.09 19.65 17.14
C SER A 53 11.08 19.89 16.03
N LYS A 54 11.21 19.22 14.89
CA LYS A 54 10.17 19.16 13.84
C LYS A 54 9.21 18.00 14.12
N GLN A 55 8.09 18.01 13.43
CA GLN A 55 7.10 16.94 13.45
C GLN A 55 6.80 16.49 12.03
N LEU A 56 6.57 15.22 11.87
CA LEU A 56 6.01 14.63 10.65
C LEU A 56 4.52 14.44 10.86
N SER A 57 3.71 15.15 10.11
CA SER A 57 2.28 14.92 10.02
C SER A 57 2.00 13.90 8.92
N TRP A 58 1.11 12.96 9.20
CA TRP A 58 0.65 12.01 8.20
C TRP A 58 -0.87 11.97 8.15
N THR A 59 -1.41 11.71 6.96
CA THR A 59 -2.85 11.66 6.72
C THR A 59 -3.15 10.59 5.69
N LEU A 60 -4.09 9.68 6.01
CA LEU A 60 -4.65 8.72 5.07
C LEU A 60 -6.00 9.23 4.58
N THR A 61 -6.14 9.36 3.26
CA THR A 61 -7.37 9.84 2.60
C THR A 61 -7.91 8.82 1.61
N ASP A 62 -9.23 8.80 1.45
CA ASP A 62 -9.92 8.03 0.41
C ASP A 62 -9.85 8.71 -0.97
N SER A 63 -10.45 8.09 -1.99
CA SER A 63 -10.54 8.63 -3.35
C SER A 63 -11.34 9.94 -3.45
N LYS A 64 -12.13 10.27 -2.44
CA LYS A 64 -12.93 11.51 -2.34
C LYS A 64 -12.24 12.58 -1.47
N GLN A 65 -10.98 12.37 -1.09
CA GLN A 65 -10.21 13.25 -0.22
C GLN A 65 -10.77 13.32 1.23
N GLN A 66 -11.57 12.34 1.66
CA GLN A 66 -12.03 12.26 3.04
C GLN A 66 -10.93 11.61 3.89
N VAL A 67 -10.67 12.20 5.06
CA VAL A 67 -9.67 11.70 5.99
C VAL A 67 -10.19 10.44 6.67
N LEU A 68 -9.49 9.33 6.44
CA LEU A 68 -9.75 8.05 7.11
C LEU A 68 -9.02 7.97 8.44
N ASP A 69 -7.75 8.42 8.45
CA ASP A 69 -6.92 8.43 9.64
C ASP A 69 -5.80 9.47 9.51
N LYS A 70 -5.24 9.91 10.64
CA LYS A 70 -4.13 10.88 10.68
C LYS A 70 -3.37 10.80 11.99
N GLY A 71 -2.15 11.30 11.99
CA GLY A 71 -1.35 11.40 13.20
C GLY A 71 -0.09 12.20 12.99
N VAL A 72 0.73 12.23 14.03
CA VAL A 72 1.98 13.00 14.07
C VAL A 72 3.08 12.16 14.69
N LEU A 73 4.29 12.25 14.17
CA LEU A 73 5.50 11.65 14.71
C LEU A 73 6.52 12.76 15.02
N PRO A 74 7.15 12.76 16.20
CA PRO A 74 8.24 13.69 16.49
C PRO A 74 9.49 13.30 15.69
N LEU A 75 10.23 14.28 15.20
CA LEU A 75 11.45 14.06 14.45
C LEU A 75 12.68 14.37 15.32
N GLN A 76 13.68 13.47 15.22
CA GLN A 76 15.03 13.65 15.71
C GLN A 76 15.97 13.04 14.69
N VAL A 77 16.23 13.78 13.62
CA VAL A 77 17.01 13.31 12.48
C VAL A 77 18.15 14.28 12.22
N LYS A 78 19.37 13.79 12.23
CA LYS A 78 20.55 14.61 11.99
C LYS A 78 20.76 14.84 10.49
N GLN A 79 21.53 15.86 10.19
CA GLN A 79 22.06 16.10 8.85
C GLN A 79 22.85 14.87 8.35
N GLY A 80 22.63 14.50 7.09
CA GLY A 80 23.31 13.37 6.44
C GLY A 80 22.81 11.98 6.88
N GLU A 81 21.71 11.90 7.61
CA GLU A 81 21.17 10.66 8.17
C GLU A 81 19.95 10.15 7.40
N LEU A 82 19.88 8.84 7.25
CA LEU A 82 18.65 8.10 6.97
C LEU A 82 18.17 7.49 8.29
N ALA A 83 17.13 8.05 8.89
CA ALA A 83 16.68 7.67 10.21
C ALA A 83 15.26 7.12 10.19
N LYS A 84 15.05 5.99 10.88
CA LYS A 84 13.72 5.47 11.20
C LYS A 84 13.12 6.31 12.32
N VAL A 85 11.95 6.92 12.07
CA VAL A 85 11.27 7.82 13.01
C VAL A 85 10.04 7.20 13.66
N GLY A 86 9.51 6.13 13.10
CA GLY A 86 8.38 5.42 13.70
C GLY A 86 7.75 4.38 12.80
N THR A 87 6.68 3.79 13.30
CA THR A 87 5.85 2.84 12.56
C THR A 87 4.42 3.36 12.53
N LEU A 88 3.83 3.41 11.35
CA LEU A 88 2.42 3.75 11.18
C LEU A 88 1.57 2.47 11.15
N LYS A 89 0.38 2.60 11.71
CA LYS A 89 -0.69 1.59 11.64
C LYS A 89 -2.02 2.27 11.36
N PRO A 90 -2.18 2.84 10.16
CA PRO A 90 -3.41 3.56 9.82
C PRO A 90 -4.63 2.65 9.84
N ALA A 91 -5.76 3.19 10.32
CA ALA A 91 -7.01 2.45 10.40
C ALA A 91 -7.67 2.36 9.01
N ILE A 92 -7.81 1.16 8.47
CA ILE A 92 -8.42 0.88 7.16
C ILE A 92 -9.72 0.07 7.23
N ALA A 93 -10.13 -0.35 8.42
CA ALA A 93 -11.31 -1.19 8.64
C ALA A 93 -12.65 -0.55 8.18
N SER A 94 -12.68 0.77 7.98
CA SER A 94 -13.87 1.49 7.48
C SER A 94 -14.08 1.35 5.97
N VAL A 95 -13.08 0.94 5.22
CA VAL A 95 -13.15 0.78 3.77
C VAL A 95 -13.99 -0.44 3.42
N ARG A 96 -15.12 -0.24 2.74
CA ARG A 96 -16.10 -1.31 2.42
C ARG A 96 -16.13 -1.72 0.95
N LYS A 97 -15.40 -1.01 0.11
CA LYS A 97 -15.28 -1.29 -1.33
C LYS A 97 -13.82 -1.20 -1.74
N ALA A 98 -13.48 -1.90 -2.81
CA ALA A 98 -12.15 -1.76 -3.39
C ALA A 98 -11.88 -0.29 -3.74
N GLU A 99 -10.85 0.29 -3.15
CA GLU A 99 -10.60 1.72 -3.24
C GLU A 99 -9.10 2.03 -3.17
N LYS A 100 -8.70 3.03 -3.93
CA LYS A 100 -7.37 3.63 -3.80
C LYS A 100 -7.42 4.66 -2.68
N VAL A 101 -6.52 4.51 -1.71
CA VAL A 101 -6.29 5.49 -0.64
C VAL A 101 -4.92 6.12 -0.81
N THR A 102 -4.74 7.33 -0.32
CA THR A 102 -3.48 8.06 -0.39
C THR A 102 -2.97 8.33 1.02
N LEU A 103 -1.77 7.86 1.32
CA LEU A 103 -1.03 8.20 2.53
C LEU A 103 -0.09 9.36 2.21
N ALA A 104 -0.38 10.53 2.74
CA ALA A 104 0.46 11.71 2.64
C ALA A 104 1.32 11.88 3.90
N LEU A 105 2.61 12.16 3.71
CA LEU A 105 3.58 12.49 4.74
C LEU A 105 4.06 13.91 4.50
N SER A 106 4.13 14.73 5.54
CA SER A 106 4.64 16.11 5.45
C SER A 106 5.40 16.50 6.70
N ILE A 107 6.52 17.20 6.54
CA ILE A 107 7.29 17.74 7.66
C ILE A 107 6.83 19.16 7.94
N ASP A 108 6.28 19.40 9.12
CA ASP A 108 5.64 20.66 9.48
C ASP A 108 6.60 21.85 9.38
N GLY A 109 6.10 22.93 8.74
CA GLY A 109 6.87 24.15 8.53
C GLY A 109 8.00 24.02 7.48
N THR A 110 7.91 23.04 6.60
CA THR A 110 8.84 22.83 5.48
C THR A 110 8.10 22.50 4.18
N PRO A 111 8.74 22.59 3.02
CA PRO A 111 8.13 22.13 1.77
C PRO A 111 8.23 20.61 1.56
N TYR A 112 8.88 19.89 2.46
CA TYR A 112 9.18 18.47 2.29
C TYR A 112 7.97 17.61 2.58
N ARG A 113 7.53 16.89 1.56
CA ARG A 113 6.37 16.00 1.60
C ARG A 113 6.56 14.85 0.63
N ASN A 114 5.86 13.76 0.88
CA ASN A 114 5.76 12.64 -0.05
C ASN A 114 4.40 11.99 0.10
N ASP A 115 3.92 11.29 -0.92
CA ASP A 115 2.65 10.58 -0.89
C ASP A 115 2.75 9.20 -1.52
N TYR A 116 1.94 8.28 -1.00
CA TYR A 116 1.92 6.88 -1.37
C TYR A 116 0.51 6.44 -1.70
N SER A 117 0.35 5.84 -2.85
CA SER A 117 -0.91 5.21 -3.25
C SER A 117 -0.97 3.79 -2.73
N LEU A 118 -2.02 3.48 -1.97
CA LEU A 118 -2.32 2.15 -1.46
C LEU A 118 -3.70 1.72 -1.97
N TRP A 119 -3.90 0.42 -2.10
CA TRP A 119 -5.18 -0.14 -2.54
C TRP A 119 -5.74 -1.02 -1.44
N ILE A 120 -6.94 -0.68 -0.99
CA ILE A 120 -7.64 -1.42 0.05
C ILE A 120 -8.80 -2.16 -0.59
N TYR A 121 -8.90 -3.45 -0.31
CA TYR A 121 -9.98 -4.32 -0.75
C TYR A 121 -10.81 -4.77 0.47
N PRO A 122 -12.12 -5.00 0.31
CA PRO A 122 -12.88 -5.70 1.34
C PRO A 122 -12.28 -7.09 1.54
N ALA A 123 -12.24 -7.55 2.78
CA ALA A 123 -11.97 -8.96 3.06
C ALA A 123 -12.98 -9.83 2.29
N ALA A 124 -12.51 -10.93 1.74
CA ALA A 124 -13.40 -11.87 1.10
C ALA A 124 -14.41 -12.38 2.14
N ASP A 125 -15.69 -12.26 1.82
CA ASP A 125 -16.70 -13.01 2.55
C ASP A 125 -16.32 -14.49 2.45
N LYS A 126 -16.51 -15.21 3.55
CA LYS A 126 -16.16 -16.64 3.75
C LYS A 126 -16.09 -17.44 2.44
N GLU A 127 -15.16 -18.34 2.35
CA GLU A 127 -15.06 -19.29 1.25
C GLU A 127 -16.44 -19.69 0.75
N VAL A 128 -16.77 -19.18 -0.42
CA VAL A 128 -17.99 -19.59 -1.11
C VAL A 128 -17.73 -21.02 -1.53
N ALA A 129 -18.42 -21.96 -0.91
CA ALA A 129 -18.37 -23.33 -1.37
C ALA A 129 -18.69 -23.35 -2.87
N PRO A 130 -17.91 -24.05 -3.70
CA PRO A 130 -18.22 -24.17 -5.11
C PRO A 130 -19.65 -24.69 -5.28
N SER A 131 -20.35 -24.20 -6.29
CA SER A 131 -21.69 -24.74 -6.59
C SER A 131 -21.58 -26.23 -6.89
N GLU A 132 -22.64 -26.98 -6.70
CA GLU A 132 -22.68 -28.44 -7.00
C GLU A 132 -22.30 -28.74 -8.45
N ASP A 133 -22.42 -27.77 -9.33
CA ASP A 133 -22.04 -27.86 -10.76
C ASP A 133 -20.55 -27.68 -11.02
N ILE A 134 -19.75 -27.30 -10.01
CA ILE A 134 -18.31 -27.07 -10.14
C ILE A 134 -17.55 -28.10 -9.32
N CYS A 135 -16.84 -29.00 -10.02
CA CYS A 135 -15.91 -29.93 -9.39
C CYS A 135 -14.56 -29.24 -9.17
N VAL A 136 -14.17 -29.14 -7.90
CA VAL A 136 -12.82 -28.65 -7.52
C VAL A 136 -12.02 -29.86 -7.05
N THR A 137 -10.97 -30.22 -7.79
CA THR A 137 -10.12 -31.38 -7.45
C THR A 137 -8.70 -31.17 -7.93
N ASP A 138 -7.73 -31.64 -7.19
CA ASP A 138 -6.31 -31.77 -7.57
C ASP A 138 -5.99 -33.14 -8.19
N ASP A 139 -6.93 -34.08 -8.16
CA ASP A 139 -6.81 -35.40 -8.74
C ASP A 139 -7.27 -35.42 -10.19
N LEU A 140 -6.35 -35.72 -11.11
CA LEU A 140 -6.61 -35.78 -12.54
C LEU A 140 -7.61 -36.88 -12.93
N ASP A 141 -7.59 -38.02 -12.24
CA ASP A 141 -8.51 -39.14 -12.52
C ASP A 141 -9.93 -38.79 -12.11
N ALA A 142 -10.09 -38.11 -10.94
CA ALA A 142 -11.38 -37.57 -10.52
C ALA A 142 -11.91 -36.51 -11.50
N HIS A 143 -11.03 -35.67 -12.03
CA HIS A 143 -11.36 -34.68 -13.05
C HIS A 143 -11.88 -35.32 -14.36
N LEU A 144 -11.18 -36.33 -14.85
CA LEU A 144 -11.58 -37.07 -16.06
C LEU A 144 -12.90 -37.81 -15.86
N LYS A 145 -13.09 -38.41 -14.70
CA LYS A 145 -14.34 -39.09 -14.35
C LYS A 145 -15.52 -38.10 -14.33
N TYR A 146 -15.36 -36.95 -13.70
CA TYR A 146 -16.39 -35.90 -13.67
C TYR A 146 -16.79 -35.44 -15.08
N LEU A 147 -15.82 -35.25 -16.00
CA LEU A 147 -16.09 -34.89 -17.38
C LEU A 147 -16.82 -36.01 -18.16
N THR A 148 -16.46 -37.25 -17.93
CA THR A 148 -17.10 -38.40 -18.60
C THR A 148 -18.54 -38.65 -18.13
N GLU A 149 -18.87 -38.24 -16.91
CA GLU A 149 -20.20 -38.31 -16.32
C GLU A 149 -21.10 -37.10 -16.69
N GLY A 150 -20.62 -36.19 -17.56
CA GLY A 150 -21.38 -35.04 -18.05
C GLY A 150 -21.15 -33.73 -17.32
N GLY A 151 -20.16 -33.65 -16.44
CA GLY A 151 -19.74 -32.40 -15.77
C GLY A 151 -19.15 -31.39 -16.74
N GLN A 152 -19.37 -30.10 -16.48
CA GLN A 152 -19.04 -29.03 -17.45
C GLN A 152 -17.86 -28.14 -17.05
N SER A 153 -17.55 -27.97 -15.79
CA SER A 153 -16.58 -26.94 -15.38
C SER A 153 -15.70 -27.39 -14.22
N PRO A 154 -14.76 -28.31 -14.46
CA PRO A 154 -13.83 -28.68 -13.40
C PRO A 154 -12.82 -27.56 -13.18
N LEU A 155 -12.49 -27.33 -11.91
CA LEU A 155 -11.46 -26.41 -11.45
C LEU A 155 -10.32 -27.21 -10.82
N VAL A 156 -9.12 -27.10 -11.37
CA VAL A 156 -7.92 -27.70 -10.78
C VAL A 156 -7.15 -26.57 -10.10
N PRO A 157 -7.05 -26.59 -8.74
CA PRO A 157 -6.26 -25.60 -8.04
C PRO A 157 -4.79 -25.69 -8.44
N PHE A 158 -4.18 -24.56 -8.78
CA PHE A 158 -2.76 -24.51 -9.07
C PHE A 158 -2.01 -24.25 -7.74
N GLU A 159 -1.44 -25.28 -7.13
CA GLU A 159 -0.49 -25.08 -6.06
C GLU A 159 0.84 -24.54 -6.65
N ARG A 160 1.20 -23.33 -6.24
CA ARG A 160 2.53 -22.77 -6.49
C ARG A 160 3.52 -23.62 -5.67
N GLN A 161 4.32 -24.42 -6.34
CA GLN A 161 5.47 -25.03 -5.69
C GLN A 161 6.41 -23.89 -5.25
N THR A 162 6.57 -23.73 -3.95
CA THR A 162 7.54 -22.83 -3.30
C THR A 162 8.94 -23.42 -3.35
#